data_1d85f39bc34b7cd1a097e983c1c23495
#
_entry.id   1d85f39bc34b7cd1a097e983c1c23495
#
_cell.length_a   1.000
_cell.length_b   1.000
_cell.length_c   1.000
_cell.angle_alpha   90.00
_cell.angle_beta   90.00
_cell.angle_gamma   90.00
#
_symmetry.space_group_name_H-M   'P 1'
#
loop_
_entity.id
_entity.type
_entity.pdbx_description
1 polymer ?
#
loop_
_entity_poly.entity_id
_entity_poly.type
_entity_poly.pdbx_seq_one_letter_code
_entity_poly.pdbx_strand_id
1 'polypeptide(L)'
;MAEKKDSEKGGMEYGAEKIKVLEGLEGVRMRPAMYIGSTSKSGLHHLVWEVVDNAVDEAMAEFCDTIEITINKNGSVTIIDNGRGIPVEPHPVYKKSALEIAVTKLHAGGKFDKGSYVVSGGLHGVGISVVAALSKLMKVRIKRGGRIYQQEYKIGKALYDVKVVGDCDKKDTGTEVTFFPDDTIFSTTKFEFSILETRFREIAFLNKGIKIILNDEISNKKEIFHYEGGLVEFVKWVNKTKEAIHAKPVYFIKEDSKIVVECAVQYNSGYQETVLSFVNTINTVEGGTHESGFKTALTRAINDYANKNKLNKSDNLTGDDVREGLTAIISVKVPEPQFEGQTKTKLGNSEVKGLVDGLAMKSLTEFFEENPAVA
;
A
#
# COMPACT_ATOMS: atom_id res chain seq x y z
N MET A 1 -27.95 66.90 -0.64
CA MET A 1 -28.37 65.78 0.21
C MET A 1 -27.90 64.52 -0.51
N ALA A 2 -26.83 63.92 -0.05
CA ALA A 2 -26.32 62.66 -0.56
C ALA A 2 -26.51 61.61 0.52
N GLU A 3 -27.43 60.70 0.28
CA GLU A 3 -27.67 59.53 1.15
C GLU A 3 -26.51 58.57 1.08
N LYS A 4 -25.83 58.36 2.23
CA LYS A 4 -24.90 57.28 2.44
C LYS A 4 -25.71 55.97 2.53
N LYS A 5 -25.52 55.09 1.55
CA LYS A 5 -25.87 53.68 1.69
C LYS A 5 -24.79 53.01 2.58
N ASP A 6 -25.13 52.82 3.84
CA ASP A 6 -24.38 51.87 4.71
C ASP A 6 -24.64 50.44 4.24
N SER A 7 -23.65 49.84 3.63
CA SER A 7 -23.64 48.41 3.32
C SER A 7 -23.39 47.68 4.63
N GLU A 8 -24.41 47.15 5.26
CA GLU A 8 -24.30 46.17 6.34
C GLU A 8 -23.55 44.94 5.82
N LYS A 9 -22.26 44.90 6.06
CA LYS A 9 -21.51 43.63 6.10
C LYS A 9 -21.95 42.93 7.37
N GLY A 10 -22.97 42.09 7.27
CA GLY A 10 -23.33 41.09 8.28
C GLY A 10 -22.16 40.13 8.47
N GLY A 11 -21.17 40.52 9.24
CA GLY A 11 -20.05 39.64 9.65
C GLY A 11 -20.65 38.54 10.52
N MET A 12 -20.63 37.30 10.01
CA MET A 12 -20.83 36.14 10.87
C MET A 12 -19.79 36.21 11.98
N GLU A 13 -20.21 36.53 13.17
CA GLU A 13 -19.36 36.56 14.37
C GLU A 13 -18.73 35.17 14.55
N TYR A 14 -17.40 35.05 14.42
CA TYR A 14 -16.66 33.82 14.60
C TYR A 14 -16.26 33.72 16.07
N GLY A 15 -17.14 33.15 16.89
CA GLY A 15 -16.93 32.94 18.31
C GLY A 15 -16.48 31.51 18.65
N ALA A 16 -16.09 31.29 19.89
CA ALA A 16 -15.62 30.00 20.41
C ALA A 16 -16.66 28.87 20.25
N GLU A 17 -17.95 29.23 20.29
CA GLU A 17 -19.09 28.32 20.12
C GLU A 17 -19.17 27.69 18.71
N LYS A 18 -18.48 28.28 17.72
CA LYS A 18 -18.38 27.74 16.34
C LYS A 18 -17.25 26.76 16.15
N ILE A 19 -16.36 26.61 17.12
CA ILE A 19 -15.31 25.59 17.13
C ILE A 19 -15.94 24.26 17.54
N LYS A 20 -16.14 23.37 16.53
CA LYS A 20 -16.65 22.01 16.78
C LYS A 20 -15.50 21.05 16.99
N VAL A 21 -15.52 20.33 18.11
CA VAL A 21 -14.64 19.19 18.35
C VAL A 21 -15.37 17.93 17.90
N LEU A 22 -14.76 17.18 16.98
CA LEU A 22 -15.30 15.92 16.50
C LEU A 22 -14.60 14.78 17.25
N GLU A 23 -15.38 13.93 17.90
CA GLU A 23 -14.86 12.80 18.65
C GLU A 23 -14.91 11.49 17.83
N GLY A 24 -13.93 10.60 18.11
CA GLY A 24 -13.89 9.25 17.52
C GLY A 24 -13.84 9.26 16.00
N LEU A 25 -14.78 8.54 15.36
CA LEU A 25 -14.84 8.37 13.90
C LEU A 25 -15.71 9.42 13.18
N GLU A 26 -16.29 10.38 13.89
CA GLU A 26 -17.10 11.44 13.28
C GLU A 26 -16.28 12.33 12.35
N GLY A 27 -15.02 12.62 12.72
CA GLY A 27 -14.09 13.36 11.88
C GLY A 27 -13.81 12.69 10.54
N VAL A 28 -13.74 11.36 10.53
CA VAL A 28 -13.54 10.56 9.30
C VAL A 28 -14.74 10.72 8.35
N ARG A 29 -15.96 10.62 8.87
CA ARG A 29 -17.19 10.78 8.08
C ARG A 29 -17.40 12.20 7.59
N MET A 30 -17.01 13.21 8.40
CA MET A 30 -17.13 14.62 8.04
C MET A 30 -16.13 15.02 6.96
N ARG A 31 -14.95 14.44 6.95
CA ARG A 31 -13.85 14.76 6.02
C ARG A 31 -13.18 13.48 5.48
N PRO A 32 -13.90 12.59 4.77
CA PRO A 32 -13.38 11.29 4.34
C PRO A 32 -12.17 11.43 3.42
N ALA A 33 -12.12 12.46 2.57
CA ALA A 33 -11.01 12.69 1.65
C ALA A 33 -9.65 12.89 2.36
N MET A 34 -9.61 13.32 3.61
CA MET A 34 -8.37 13.41 4.40
C MET A 34 -7.74 12.04 4.67
N TYR A 35 -8.55 10.96 4.66
CA TYR A 35 -8.13 9.61 5.01
C TYR A 35 -8.00 8.69 3.78
N ILE A 36 -8.85 8.87 2.77
CA ILE A 36 -8.92 8.00 1.59
C ILE A 36 -8.69 8.75 0.26
N GLY A 37 -8.24 10.02 0.33
CA GLY A 37 -7.93 10.84 -0.83
C GLY A 37 -9.15 11.42 -1.56
N SER A 38 -10.23 10.68 -1.72
CA SER A 38 -11.46 11.13 -2.37
C SER A 38 -12.67 10.30 -1.93
N THR A 39 -13.89 10.75 -2.28
CA THR A 39 -15.13 9.96 -2.14
C THR A 39 -15.60 9.40 -3.48
N SER A 40 -14.76 9.49 -4.50
CA SER A 40 -15.00 8.92 -5.82
C SER A 40 -14.60 7.43 -5.87
N LYS A 41 -14.56 6.88 -7.06
CA LYS A 41 -14.13 5.50 -7.34
C LYS A 41 -12.78 5.15 -6.68
N SER A 42 -11.78 6.04 -6.73
CA SER A 42 -10.46 5.78 -6.15
C SER A 42 -10.53 5.63 -4.63
N GLY A 43 -11.24 6.50 -3.93
CA GLY A 43 -11.43 6.38 -2.48
C GLY A 43 -12.26 5.17 -2.07
N LEU A 44 -13.23 4.75 -2.90
CA LEU A 44 -13.97 3.51 -2.67
C LEU A 44 -13.03 2.29 -2.68
N HIS A 45 -12.17 2.17 -3.70
CA HIS A 45 -11.21 1.06 -3.79
C HIS A 45 -10.13 1.13 -2.70
N HIS A 46 -9.82 2.33 -2.20
CA HIS A 46 -8.90 2.51 -1.08
C HIS A 46 -9.37 1.78 0.19
N LEU A 47 -10.68 1.66 0.42
CA LEU A 47 -11.20 0.85 1.54
C LEU A 47 -10.76 -0.61 1.47
N VAL A 48 -10.74 -1.19 0.27
CA VAL A 48 -10.26 -2.57 0.07
C VAL A 48 -8.76 -2.65 0.34
N TRP A 49 -7.99 -1.66 -0.15
CA TRP A 49 -6.54 -1.64 0.05
C TRP A 49 -6.17 -1.54 1.54
N GLU A 50 -6.85 -0.73 2.34
CA GLU A 50 -6.59 -0.63 3.79
C GLU A 50 -6.80 -1.95 4.53
N VAL A 51 -7.77 -2.78 4.11
CA VAL A 51 -7.98 -4.11 4.71
C VAL A 51 -6.95 -5.11 4.20
N VAL A 52 -6.67 -5.11 2.88
CA VAL A 52 -5.68 -6.02 2.27
C VAL A 52 -4.27 -5.71 2.77
N ASP A 53 -3.91 -4.44 2.93
CA ASP A 53 -2.59 -4.05 3.47
C ASP A 53 -2.35 -4.60 4.89
N ASN A 54 -3.41 -4.81 5.69
CA ASN A 54 -3.27 -5.49 6.99
C ASN A 54 -2.89 -6.96 6.82
N ALA A 55 -3.48 -7.65 5.85
CA ALA A 55 -3.12 -9.04 5.54
C ALA A 55 -1.72 -9.15 4.93
N VAL A 56 -1.32 -8.18 4.09
CA VAL A 56 0.03 -8.08 3.54
C VAL A 56 1.08 -7.81 4.63
N ASP A 57 0.74 -7.03 5.65
CA ASP A 57 1.63 -6.83 6.81
C ASP A 57 1.84 -8.14 7.59
N GLU A 58 0.80 -8.99 7.73
CA GLU A 58 0.96 -10.35 8.26
C GLU A 58 1.85 -11.23 7.35
N ALA A 59 1.74 -11.07 6.03
CA ALA A 59 2.60 -11.79 5.07
C ALA A 59 4.05 -11.33 5.13
N MET A 60 4.31 -10.02 5.23
CA MET A 60 5.66 -9.49 5.44
C MET A 60 6.28 -9.93 6.77
N ALA A 61 5.45 -10.24 7.77
CA ALA A 61 5.86 -10.82 9.04
C ALA A 61 5.91 -12.36 9.02
N GLU A 62 5.73 -12.99 7.85
CA GLU A 62 5.79 -14.44 7.61
C GLU A 62 4.68 -15.26 8.30
N PHE A 63 3.54 -14.62 8.62
CA PHE A 63 2.39 -15.29 9.25
C PHE A 63 1.20 -15.51 8.30
N CYS A 64 1.25 -14.97 7.08
CA CYS A 64 0.17 -15.10 6.09
C CYS A 64 0.77 -15.46 4.73
N ASP A 65 0.19 -16.43 4.04
CA ASP A 65 0.57 -16.81 2.67
C ASP A 65 -0.59 -16.75 1.68
N THR A 66 -1.83 -16.59 2.17
CA THR A 66 -3.01 -16.60 1.33
C THR A 66 -3.99 -15.51 1.74
N ILE A 67 -4.40 -14.70 0.75
CA ILE A 67 -5.40 -13.64 0.91
C ILE A 67 -6.48 -13.86 -0.14
N GLU A 68 -7.75 -13.90 0.29
CA GLU A 68 -8.88 -14.03 -0.61
C GLU A 68 -9.76 -12.77 -0.53
N ILE A 69 -10.09 -12.19 -1.69
CA ILE A 69 -10.93 -11.00 -1.81
C ILE A 69 -12.14 -11.36 -2.68
N THR A 70 -13.34 -11.12 -2.18
CA THR A 70 -14.59 -11.38 -2.92
C THR A 70 -15.45 -10.13 -2.99
N ILE A 71 -15.75 -9.69 -4.22
CA ILE A 71 -16.81 -8.72 -4.49
C ILE A 71 -18.11 -9.51 -4.50
N ASN A 72 -18.91 -9.36 -3.45
CA ASN A 72 -20.14 -10.15 -3.27
C ASN A 72 -21.31 -9.60 -4.12
N LYS A 73 -22.25 -10.46 -4.47
CA LYS A 73 -23.46 -10.10 -5.24
C LYS A 73 -24.29 -8.98 -4.63
N ASN A 74 -24.25 -8.86 -3.30
CA ASN A 74 -24.99 -7.82 -2.56
C ASN A 74 -24.27 -6.46 -2.49
N GLY A 75 -23.12 -6.32 -3.17
CA GLY A 75 -22.33 -5.09 -3.22
C GLY A 75 -21.36 -4.88 -2.05
N SER A 76 -21.26 -5.84 -1.11
CA SER A 76 -20.22 -5.84 -0.09
C SER A 76 -18.91 -6.41 -0.64
N VAL A 77 -17.81 -6.19 0.07
CA VAL A 77 -16.53 -6.87 -0.17
C VAL A 77 -16.15 -7.67 1.06
N THR A 78 -15.71 -8.90 0.84
CA THR A 78 -15.15 -9.77 1.88
C THR A 78 -13.67 -9.98 1.61
N ILE A 79 -12.83 -9.79 2.62
CA ILE A 79 -11.40 -10.09 2.60
C ILE A 79 -11.10 -11.11 3.69
N ILE A 80 -10.40 -12.17 3.34
CA ILE A 80 -10.00 -13.24 4.25
C ILE A 80 -8.50 -13.43 4.13
N ASP A 81 -7.80 -13.45 5.26
CA ASP A 81 -6.41 -13.85 5.37
C ASP A 81 -6.25 -15.07 6.29
N ASN A 82 -5.14 -15.77 6.15
CA ASN A 82 -4.74 -16.86 7.04
C ASN A 82 -3.61 -16.46 8.00
N GLY A 83 -3.53 -15.18 8.38
CA GLY A 83 -2.58 -14.64 9.35
C GLY A 83 -2.89 -15.07 10.79
N ARG A 84 -2.28 -14.39 11.77
CA ARG A 84 -2.45 -14.71 13.21
C ARG A 84 -3.84 -14.41 13.76
N GLY A 85 -4.65 -13.62 13.05
CA GLY A 85 -5.92 -13.08 13.53
C GLY A 85 -5.74 -11.94 14.54
N ILE A 86 -6.56 -10.89 14.42
CA ILE A 86 -6.54 -9.75 15.35
C ILE A 86 -6.80 -10.24 16.78
N PRO A 87 -6.05 -9.78 17.80
CA PRO A 87 -6.33 -10.13 19.20
C PRO A 87 -7.76 -9.77 19.61
N VAL A 88 -8.40 -10.65 20.37
CA VAL A 88 -9.80 -10.50 20.82
C VAL A 88 -9.91 -10.34 22.34
N GLU A 89 -8.80 -10.52 23.06
CA GLU A 89 -8.71 -10.40 24.50
C GLU A 89 -9.02 -8.95 24.94
N PRO A 90 -9.55 -8.74 26.17
CA PRO A 90 -9.80 -7.41 26.70
C PRO A 90 -8.50 -6.60 26.83
N HIS A 91 -8.50 -5.37 26.28
CA HIS A 91 -7.39 -4.45 26.43
C HIS A 91 -7.23 -4.03 27.92
N PRO A 92 -6.01 -4.05 28.49
CA PRO A 92 -5.80 -3.78 29.92
C PRO A 92 -6.39 -2.46 30.42
N VAL A 93 -6.31 -1.40 29.62
CA VAL A 93 -6.78 -0.04 29.99
C VAL A 93 -8.24 0.16 29.64
N TYR A 94 -8.63 -0.12 28.39
CA TYR A 94 -9.98 0.22 27.89
C TYR A 94 -11.07 -0.77 28.25
N LYS A 95 -10.71 -1.97 28.77
CA LYS A 95 -11.65 -3.06 29.16
C LYS A 95 -12.58 -3.54 28.03
N LYS A 96 -12.32 -3.15 26.79
CA LYS A 96 -12.97 -3.62 25.56
C LYS A 96 -12.02 -4.58 24.83
N SER A 97 -12.53 -5.42 23.95
CA SER A 97 -11.69 -6.31 23.14
C SER A 97 -10.70 -5.50 22.29
N ALA A 98 -9.49 -6.03 22.11
CA ALA A 98 -8.50 -5.40 21.25
C ALA A 98 -9.04 -5.20 19.81
N LEU A 99 -9.84 -6.15 19.30
CA LEU A 99 -10.57 -6.05 18.05
C LEU A 99 -11.47 -4.80 18.01
N GLU A 100 -12.32 -4.61 19.04
CA GLU A 100 -13.21 -3.44 19.08
C GLU A 100 -12.43 -2.14 19.08
N ILE A 101 -11.34 -2.08 19.83
CA ILE A 101 -10.48 -0.88 19.89
C ILE A 101 -9.85 -0.60 18.53
N ALA A 102 -9.29 -1.61 17.86
CA ALA A 102 -8.67 -1.47 16.54
C ALA A 102 -9.66 -0.97 15.47
N VAL A 103 -10.92 -1.41 15.54
CA VAL A 103 -11.97 -1.05 14.57
C VAL A 103 -12.64 0.28 14.89
N THR A 104 -12.76 0.67 16.18
CA THR A 104 -13.57 1.84 16.57
C THR A 104 -12.76 3.07 17.00
N LYS A 105 -11.44 2.95 17.12
CA LYS A 105 -10.58 4.06 17.52
C LYS A 105 -9.52 4.34 16.46
N LEU A 106 -9.30 5.63 16.20
CA LEU A 106 -8.16 6.10 15.42
C LEU A 106 -6.87 5.94 16.22
N HIS A 107 -5.76 5.73 15.52
CA HIS A 107 -4.44 5.58 16.13
C HIS A 107 -4.36 4.44 17.14
N ALA A 108 -5.05 3.34 16.83
CA ALA A 108 -5.03 2.10 17.61
C ALA A 108 -4.58 0.93 16.74
N GLY A 109 -3.62 0.14 17.23
CA GLY A 109 -3.13 -1.05 16.50
C GLY A 109 -1.80 -1.56 17.05
N GLY A 110 -1.51 -2.83 16.80
CA GLY A 110 -0.29 -3.50 17.23
C GLY A 110 0.97 -3.06 16.49
N LYS A 111 0.84 -2.24 15.42
CA LYS A 111 1.97 -1.75 14.61
C LYS A 111 2.73 -0.59 15.25
N PHE A 112 2.21 -0.01 16.33
CA PHE A 112 2.95 0.94 17.18
C PHE A 112 3.98 0.26 18.08
N ASP A 113 3.86 -1.06 18.29
CA ASP A 113 4.84 -1.85 19.02
C ASP A 113 5.87 -2.43 18.04
N LYS A 114 7.12 -1.95 18.14
CA LYS A 114 8.25 -2.37 17.29
C LYS A 114 8.62 -3.86 17.42
N GLY A 115 8.10 -4.54 18.44
CA GLY A 115 8.30 -5.99 18.65
C GLY A 115 7.42 -6.86 17.75
N SER A 116 6.28 -6.35 17.30
CA SER A 116 5.27 -7.14 16.57
C SER A 116 5.43 -7.06 15.05
N TYR A 117 5.94 -5.94 14.53
CA TYR A 117 6.19 -5.72 13.09
C TYR A 117 7.45 -4.88 12.89
N VAL A 118 8.46 -5.44 12.25
CA VAL A 118 9.71 -4.73 11.92
C VAL A 118 9.51 -3.77 10.74
N VAL A 119 8.72 -4.22 9.75
CA VAL A 119 8.34 -3.46 8.56
C VAL A 119 6.84 -3.62 8.37
N SER A 120 6.13 -2.54 8.10
CA SER A 120 4.71 -2.57 7.77
C SER A 120 4.33 -1.45 6.80
N GLY A 121 3.30 -1.67 6.00
CA GLY A 121 2.66 -0.64 5.19
C GLY A 121 1.70 0.22 6.00
N GLY A 122 1.06 -0.37 7.00
CA GLY A 122 0.13 0.30 7.91
C GLY A 122 0.84 1.00 9.05
N LEU A 123 1.02 2.32 8.97
CA LEU A 123 1.80 3.11 9.95
C LEU A 123 0.95 3.90 10.94
N HIS A 124 -0.23 4.34 10.53
CA HIS A 124 -1.00 5.34 11.25
C HIS A 124 -2.03 4.74 12.21
N GLY A 125 -2.26 3.42 12.17
CA GLY A 125 -3.27 2.75 13.01
C GLY A 125 -4.69 3.26 12.76
N VAL A 126 -5.01 3.62 11.51
CA VAL A 126 -6.32 4.19 11.16
C VAL A 126 -7.07 3.39 10.09
N GLY A 127 -6.41 2.54 9.31
CA GLY A 127 -6.98 1.91 8.12
C GLY A 127 -8.30 1.22 8.37
N ILE A 128 -8.32 0.20 9.23
CA ILE A 128 -9.55 -0.57 9.51
C ILE A 128 -10.65 0.27 10.18
N SER A 129 -10.30 1.24 11.01
CA SER A 129 -11.27 2.13 11.66
C SER A 129 -11.86 3.15 10.67
N VAL A 130 -11.10 3.57 9.65
CA VAL A 130 -11.60 4.38 8.54
C VAL A 130 -12.57 3.57 7.69
N VAL A 131 -12.26 2.31 7.36
CA VAL A 131 -13.18 1.42 6.64
C VAL A 131 -14.47 1.24 7.41
N ALA A 132 -14.41 1.01 8.73
CA ALA A 132 -15.60 0.89 9.58
C ALA A 132 -16.45 2.17 9.62
N ALA A 133 -15.80 3.35 9.73
CA ALA A 133 -16.47 4.65 9.75
C ALA A 133 -17.21 4.95 8.42
N LEU A 134 -16.64 4.54 7.29
CA LEU A 134 -17.13 4.81 5.94
C LEU A 134 -18.01 3.67 5.38
N SER A 135 -18.32 2.68 6.22
CA SER A 135 -19.21 1.56 5.89
C SER A 135 -20.53 1.68 6.66
N LYS A 136 -21.64 1.44 5.98
CA LYS A 136 -22.96 1.34 6.64
C LYS A 136 -23.07 0.11 7.54
N LEU A 137 -22.36 -0.95 7.19
CA LEU A 137 -22.24 -2.17 7.99
C LEU A 137 -20.85 -2.79 7.74
N MET A 138 -20.22 -3.27 8.81
CA MET A 138 -18.99 -4.06 8.76
C MET A 138 -19.11 -5.23 9.71
N LYS A 139 -18.65 -6.40 9.27
CA LYS A 139 -18.56 -7.63 10.07
C LYS A 139 -17.13 -8.10 10.08
N VAL A 140 -16.60 -8.39 11.25
CA VAL A 140 -15.27 -8.97 11.42
C VAL A 140 -15.40 -10.32 12.12
N ARG A 141 -14.77 -11.33 11.55
CA ARG A 141 -14.62 -12.65 12.14
C ARG A 141 -13.14 -12.98 12.30
N ILE A 142 -12.81 -13.54 13.45
CA ILE A 142 -11.43 -13.89 13.79
C ILE A 142 -11.37 -15.37 14.15
N LYS A 143 -10.49 -16.10 13.49
CA LYS A 143 -10.10 -17.45 13.88
C LYS A 143 -8.84 -17.36 14.73
N ARG A 144 -8.92 -17.74 15.99
CA ARG A 144 -7.78 -17.65 16.93
C ARG A 144 -7.96 -18.58 18.11
N GLY A 145 -6.91 -19.32 18.47
CA GLY A 145 -6.92 -20.19 19.67
C GLY A 145 -7.95 -21.31 19.65
N GLY A 146 -8.36 -21.78 18.47
CA GLY A 146 -9.35 -22.84 18.28
C GLY A 146 -10.80 -22.37 18.31
N ARG A 147 -11.06 -21.05 18.28
CA ARG A 147 -12.40 -20.46 18.31
C ARG A 147 -12.58 -19.46 17.18
N ILE A 148 -13.84 -19.30 16.76
CA ILE A 148 -14.27 -18.27 15.81
C ILE A 148 -14.99 -17.19 16.59
N TYR A 149 -14.43 -15.98 16.57
CA TYR A 149 -15.01 -14.80 17.18
C TYR A 149 -15.66 -13.92 16.12
N GLN A 150 -16.69 -13.16 16.48
CA GLN A 150 -17.37 -12.24 15.58
C GLN A 150 -17.79 -10.97 16.31
N GLN A 151 -17.67 -9.85 15.61
CA GLN A 151 -18.26 -8.57 16.01
C GLN A 151 -18.74 -7.83 14.78
N GLU A 152 -19.86 -7.11 14.90
CA GLU A 152 -20.43 -6.30 13.82
C GLU A 152 -20.49 -4.84 14.22
N TYR A 153 -20.36 -3.99 13.21
CA TYR A 153 -20.28 -2.55 13.39
C TYR A 153 -21.20 -1.85 12.39
N LYS A 154 -21.90 -0.83 12.87
CA LYS A 154 -22.72 0.05 12.05
C LYS A 154 -22.16 1.46 12.12
N ILE A 155 -21.71 1.99 10.97
CA ILE A 155 -21.15 3.36 10.89
C ILE A 155 -20.04 3.56 11.95
N GLY A 156 -19.12 2.59 12.03
CA GLY A 156 -17.99 2.61 12.96
C GLY A 156 -18.32 2.36 14.44
N LYS A 157 -19.57 2.06 14.79
CA LYS A 157 -19.98 1.74 16.19
C LYS A 157 -20.27 0.25 16.32
N ALA A 158 -19.70 -0.38 17.34
CA ALA A 158 -19.96 -1.79 17.64
C ALA A 158 -21.44 -1.98 18.00
N LEU A 159 -22.07 -3.02 17.41
CA LEU A 159 -23.46 -3.36 17.69
C LEU A 159 -23.62 -4.22 18.94
N TYR A 160 -22.56 -4.96 19.29
CA TYR A 160 -22.49 -5.83 20.46
C TYR A 160 -21.01 -6.11 20.78
N ASP A 161 -20.73 -6.59 21.98
CA ASP A 161 -19.37 -7.02 22.37
C ASP A 161 -18.95 -8.27 21.56
N VAL A 162 -17.63 -8.45 21.35
CA VAL A 162 -17.12 -9.61 20.63
C VAL A 162 -17.65 -10.91 21.25
N LYS A 163 -18.13 -11.83 20.42
CA LYS A 163 -18.70 -13.10 20.86
C LYS A 163 -18.10 -14.28 20.09
N VAL A 164 -18.03 -15.45 20.75
CA VAL A 164 -17.71 -16.72 20.11
C VAL A 164 -18.93 -17.18 19.30
N VAL A 165 -18.71 -17.52 18.02
CA VAL A 165 -19.77 -18.01 17.12
C VAL A 165 -19.52 -19.41 16.60
N GLY A 166 -18.39 -20.02 16.92
CA GLY A 166 -18.03 -21.39 16.54
C GLY A 166 -16.64 -21.78 17.00
N ASP A 167 -16.27 -22.99 16.70
CA ASP A 167 -14.93 -23.52 16.93
C ASP A 167 -14.23 -23.79 15.58
N CYS A 168 -12.90 -23.82 15.60
CA CYS A 168 -12.05 -24.18 14.47
C CYS A 168 -10.85 -24.99 14.95
N ASP A 169 -10.03 -25.51 14.05
CA ASP A 169 -8.73 -26.07 14.44
C ASP A 169 -7.87 -24.98 15.09
N LYS A 170 -7.07 -25.33 16.11
CA LYS A 170 -6.16 -24.39 16.77
C LYS A 170 -5.11 -23.80 15.83
N LYS A 171 -4.78 -24.52 14.75
CA LYS A 171 -3.86 -24.07 13.72
C LYS A 171 -4.53 -23.21 12.64
N ASP A 172 -5.86 -23.26 12.54
CA ASP A 172 -6.64 -22.45 11.61
C ASP A 172 -6.83 -21.06 12.23
N THR A 173 -6.02 -20.12 11.79
CA THR A 173 -6.01 -18.74 12.24
C THR A 173 -6.29 -17.80 11.07
N GLY A 174 -6.72 -16.56 11.36
CA GLY A 174 -6.92 -15.56 10.32
C GLY A 174 -7.97 -14.51 10.66
N THR A 175 -8.09 -13.56 9.77
CA THR A 175 -9.08 -12.48 9.85
C THR A 175 -9.97 -12.48 8.63
N GLU A 176 -11.28 -12.38 8.83
CA GLU A 176 -12.28 -12.16 7.79
C GLU A 176 -12.95 -10.82 8.05
N VAL A 177 -12.90 -9.93 7.07
CA VAL A 177 -13.56 -8.62 7.11
C VAL A 177 -14.54 -8.54 5.96
N THR A 178 -15.84 -8.34 6.27
CA THR A 178 -16.86 -8.03 5.27
C THR A 178 -17.40 -6.64 5.53
N PHE A 179 -17.42 -5.76 4.52
CA PHE A 179 -17.94 -4.42 4.68
C PHE A 179 -18.83 -3.98 3.51
N PHE A 180 -19.80 -3.12 3.84
CA PHE A 180 -20.69 -2.48 2.89
C PHE A 180 -20.36 -0.98 2.86
N PRO A 181 -19.84 -0.41 1.77
CA PRO A 181 -19.60 1.02 1.67
C PRO A 181 -20.88 1.83 1.90
N ASP A 182 -20.74 2.99 2.53
CA ASP A 182 -21.87 3.89 2.79
C ASP A 182 -22.18 4.72 1.54
N ASP A 183 -23.32 4.45 0.91
CA ASP A 183 -23.81 5.13 -0.29
C ASP A 183 -24.22 6.59 -0.06
N THR A 184 -24.25 7.05 1.20
CA THR A 184 -24.41 8.49 1.53
C THR A 184 -23.11 9.27 1.48
N ILE A 185 -21.95 8.58 1.41
CA ILE A 185 -20.60 9.17 1.38
C ILE A 185 -19.99 9.08 -0.01
N PHE A 186 -20.07 7.88 -0.62
CA PHE A 186 -19.42 7.62 -1.90
C PHE A 186 -20.32 7.97 -3.08
N SER A 187 -19.74 8.58 -4.11
CA SER A 187 -20.44 8.86 -5.37
C SER A 187 -20.83 7.58 -6.13
N THR A 188 -20.17 6.48 -5.83
CA THR A 188 -20.47 5.12 -6.32
C THR A 188 -20.03 4.09 -5.28
N THR A 189 -20.78 2.99 -5.18
CA THR A 189 -20.44 1.83 -4.36
C THR A 189 -20.11 0.59 -5.20
N LYS A 190 -19.90 0.78 -6.52
CA LYS A 190 -19.54 -0.30 -7.43
C LYS A 190 -18.03 -0.46 -7.50
N PHE A 191 -17.53 -1.62 -7.08
CA PHE A 191 -16.13 -2.00 -7.21
C PHE A 191 -15.83 -2.43 -8.65
N GLU A 192 -14.64 -2.10 -9.13
CA GLU A 192 -14.16 -2.51 -10.46
C GLU A 192 -13.06 -3.56 -10.32
N PHE A 193 -13.32 -4.72 -10.90
CA PHE A 193 -12.38 -5.84 -10.89
C PHE A 193 -10.99 -5.45 -11.38
N SER A 194 -10.90 -4.70 -12.50
CA SER A 194 -9.62 -4.32 -13.13
C SER A 194 -8.74 -3.42 -12.25
N ILE A 195 -9.35 -2.57 -11.41
CA ILE A 195 -8.60 -1.72 -10.48
C ILE A 195 -7.97 -2.56 -9.36
N LEU A 196 -8.76 -3.50 -8.80
CA LEU A 196 -8.28 -4.43 -7.78
C LEU A 196 -7.25 -5.41 -8.36
N GLU A 197 -7.51 -5.93 -9.56
CA GLU A 197 -6.61 -6.84 -10.30
C GLU A 197 -5.21 -6.26 -10.45
N THR A 198 -5.09 -5.00 -10.91
CA THR A 198 -3.80 -4.33 -11.09
C THR A 198 -3.04 -4.26 -9.76
N ARG A 199 -3.69 -3.82 -8.70
CA ARG A 199 -3.06 -3.66 -7.39
C ARG A 199 -2.65 -4.99 -6.77
N PHE A 200 -3.49 -6.02 -6.86
CA PHE A 200 -3.19 -7.32 -6.28
C PHE A 200 -2.09 -8.08 -7.02
N ARG A 201 -1.99 -7.86 -8.32
CA ARG A 201 -0.86 -8.34 -9.12
C ARG A 201 0.45 -7.71 -8.67
N GLU A 202 0.50 -6.39 -8.45
CA GLU A 202 1.66 -5.70 -7.91
C GLU A 202 2.07 -6.28 -6.55
N ILE A 203 1.10 -6.41 -5.62
CA ILE A 203 1.35 -6.95 -4.27
C ILE A 203 1.92 -8.38 -4.35
N ALA A 204 1.38 -9.23 -5.23
CA ALA A 204 1.85 -10.59 -5.38
C ALA A 204 3.28 -10.68 -5.97
N PHE A 205 3.65 -9.78 -6.88
CA PHE A 205 5.05 -9.69 -7.35
C PHE A 205 6.02 -9.19 -6.28
N LEU A 206 5.57 -8.24 -5.45
CA LEU A 206 6.38 -7.64 -4.38
C LEU A 206 6.58 -8.57 -3.17
N ASN A 207 5.69 -9.55 -2.99
CA ASN A 207 5.72 -10.50 -1.88
C ASN A 207 5.79 -11.92 -2.46
N LYS A 208 7.00 -12.32 -2.83
CA LYS A 208 7.27 -13.62 -3.42
C LYS A 208 6.63 -14.76 -2.62
N GLY A 209 5.88 -15.62 -3.31
CA GLY A 209 5.22 -16.79 -2.71
C GLY A 209 3.84 -16.52 -2.09
N ILE A 210 3.40 -15.25 -1.95
CA ILE A 210 2.04 -14.96 -1.51
C ILE A 210 1.04 -15.38 -2.59
N LYS A 211 -0.11 -15.93 -2.17
CA LYS A 211 -1.23 -16.26 -3.04
C LYS A 211 -2.39 -15.29 -2.78
N ILE A 212 -2.77 -14.51 -3.78
CA ILE A 212 -3.91 -13.61 -3.71
C ILE A 212 -4.98 -14.09 -4.67
N ILE A 213 -6.21 -14.26 -4.17
CA ILE A 213 -7.36 -14.73 -4.95
C ILE A 213 -8.38 -13.58 -5.01
N LEU A 214 -8.70 -13.12 -6.21
CA LEU A 214 -9.73 -12.12 -6.44
C LEU A 214 -10.93 -12.77 -7.12
N ASN A 215 -12.07 -12.76 -6.45
CA ASN A 215 -13.36 -13.22 -6.96
C ASN A 215 -14.30 -12.04 -7.15
N ASP A 216 -15.02 -12.02 -8.24
CA ASP A 216 -16.15 -11.10 -8.46
C ASP A 216 -17.40 -11.94 -8.78
N GLU A 217 -18.28 -12.07 -7.80
CA GLU A 217 -19.54 -12.81 -7.94
C GLU A 217 -20.56 -12.10 -8.83
N ILE A 218 -20.40 -10.79 -9.08
CA ILE A 218 -21.30 -9.99 -9.92
C ILE A 218 -20.99 -10.28 -11.39
N SER A 219 -19.72 -10.21 -11.79
CA SER A 219 -19.27 -10.46 -13.16
C SER A 219 -18.85 -11.91 -13.41
N ASN A 220 -18.87 -12.77 -12.39
CA ASN A 220 -18.41 -14.16 -12.41
C ASN A 220 -16.96 -14.29 -12.90
N LYS A 221 -16.10 -13.36 -12.48
CA LYS A 221 -14.66 -13.35 -12.77
C LYS A 221 -13.87 -13.84 -11.57
N LYS A 222 -12.81 -14.59 -11.84
CA LYS A 222 -11.85 -15.04 -10.84
C LYS A 222 -10.45 -14.96 -11.38
N GLU A 223 -9.51 -14.43 -10.58
CA GLU A 223 -8.09 -14.37 -10.89
C GLU A 223 -7.28 -14.81 -9.67
N ILE A 224 -6.15 -15.46 -9.91
CA ILE A 224 -5.22 -15.90 -8.88
C ILE A 224 -3.84 -15.32 -9.21
N PHE A 225 -3.28 -14.56 -8.28
CA PHE A 225 -1.95 -13.99 -8.37
C PHE A 225 -1.03 -14.75 -7.43
N HIS A 226 -0.02 -15.38 -8.00
CA HIS A 226 0.99 -16.14 -7.26
C HIS A 226 2.26 -16.19 -8.11
N TYR A 227 3.32 -15.51 -7.67
CA TYR A 227 4.55 -15.33 -8.42
C TYR A 227 5.77 -15.71 -7.58
N GLU A 228 6.57 -16.62 -8.10
CA GLU A 228 7.79 -17.07 -7.44
C GLU A 228 9.05 -16.31 -7.88
N GLY A 229 8.98 -15.63 -9.02
CA GLY A 229 10.08 -14.87 -9.61
C GLY A 229 10.26 -13.45 -9.07
N GLY A 230 9.32 -12.95 -8.24
CA GLY A 230 9.40 -11.64 -7.61
C GLY A 230 9.57 -10.49 -8.61
N LEU A 231 10.44 -9.51 -8.30
CA LEU A 231 10.65 -8.32 -9.13
C LEU A 231 11.21 -8.64 -10.53
N VAL A 232 11.97 -9.73 -10.68
CA VAL A 232 12.48 -10.16 -11.98
C VAL A 232 11.33 -10.60 -12.90
N GLU A 233 10.35 -11.29 -12.36
CA GLU A 233 9.15 -11.67 -13.09
C GLU A 233 8.26 -10.46 -13.36
N PHE A 234 8.18 -9.55 -12.41
CA PHE A 234 7.40 -8.32 -12.53
C PHE A 234 7.92 -7.43 -13.68
N VAL A 235 9.22 -7.16 -13.76
CA VAL A 235 9.79 -6.33 -14.84
C VAL A 235 9.56 -6.96 -16.21
N LYS A 236 9.66 -8.29 -16.32
CA LYS A 236 9.34 -9.03 -17.55
C LYS A 236 7.86 -8.93 -17.90
N TRP A 237 6.98 -9.00 -16.91
CA TRP A 237 5.55 -8.85 -17.10
C TRP A 237 5.19 -7.45 -17.60
N VAL A 238 5.81 -6.39 -17.06
CA VAL A 238 5.62 -5.01 -17.54
C VAL A 238 6.09 -4.86 -19.00
N ASN A 239 7.16 -5.56 -19.36
CA ASN A 239 7.72 -5.54 -20.73
C ASN A 239 7.13 -6.58 -21.67
N LYS A 240 6.10 -7.37 -21.27
CA LYS A 240 5.56 -8.49 -22.08
C LYS A 240 5.12 -8.13 -23.50
N THR A 241 4.77 -6.86 -23.73
CA THR A 241 4.36 -6.34 -25.05
C THR A 241 5.44 -5.49 -25.72
N LYS A 242 6.63 -5.41 -25.13
CA LYS A 242 7.76 -4.62 -25.60
C LYS A 242 8.92 -5.56 -25.96
N GLU A 243 9.75 -5.16 -26.90
CA GLU A 243 10.95 -5.90 -27.26
C GLU A 243 12.09 -5.54 -26.30
N ALA A 244 12.47 -6.46 -25.43
CA ALA A 244 13.59 -6.27 -24.53
C ALA A 244 14.93 -6.34 -25.26
N ILE A 245 15.82 -5.35 -25.07
CA ILE A 245 17.14 -5.33 -25.70
C ILE A 245 18.17 -6.23 -25.02
N HIS A 246 17.83 -6.74 -23.84
CA HIS A 246 18.62 -7.79 -23.15
C HIS A 246 17.69 -8.79 -22.43
N ALA A 247 17.99 -10.07 -22.55
CA ALA A 247 17.12 -11.15 -22.06
C ALA A 247 17.12 -11.24 -20.51
N LYS A 248 18.28 -11.01 -19.87
CA LYS A 248 18.44 -11.10 -18.42
C LYS A 248 18.25 -9.71 -17.80
N PRO A 249 17.21 -9.50 -16.99
CA PRO A 249 17.07 -8.25 -16.26
C PRO A 249 18.26 -8.04 -15.29
N VAL A 250 18.63 -6.79 -15.09
CA VAL A 250 19.51 -6.41 -13.97
C VAL A 250 18.70 -6.59 -12.70
N TYR A 251 19.23 -7.29 -11.72
CA TYR A 251 18.54 -7.52 -10.45
C TYR A 251 19.51 -7.48 -9.30
N PHE A 252 19.13 -6.81 -8.24
CA PHE A 252 19.83 -6.87 -6.97
C PHE A 252 18.89 -6.70 -5.80
N ILE A 253 19.26 -7.30 -4.67
CA ILE A 253 18.69 -7.07 -3.35
C ILE A 253 19.84 -6.83 -2.38
N LYS A 254 19.78 -5.75 -1.64
CA LYS A 254 20.80 -5.34 -0.64
C LYS A 254 20.11 -4.79 0.59
N GLU A 255 20.73 -5.02 1.73
CA GLU A 255 20.30 -4.47 3.00
C GLU A 255 21.41 -3.64 3.62
N ASP A 256 21.06 -2.48 4.14
CA ASP A 256 21.90 -1.63 4.98
C ASP A 256 21.03 -0.86 5.97
N SER A 257 21.51 -0.75 7.20
CA SER A 257 20.84 0.03 8.27
C SER A 257 19.35 -0.37 8.47
N LYS A 258 19.03 -1.66 8.33
CA LYS A 258 17.67 -2.24 8.37
C LYS A 258 16.73 -1.79 7.23
N ILE A 259 17.27 -1.12 6.23
CA ILE A 259 16.55 -0.79 4.99
C ILE A 259 16.94 -1.80 3.93
N VAL A 260 15.95 -2.48 3.35
CA VAL A 260 16.19 -3.40 2.23
C VAL A 260 15.85 -2.66 0.94
N VAL A 261 16.76 -2.72 -0.03
CA VAL A 261 16.58 -2.17 -1.37
C VAL A 261 16.59 -3.32 -2.36
N GLU A 262 15.51 -3.51 -3.08
CA GLU A 262 15.35 -4.51 -4.12
C GLU A 262 14.99 -3.82 -5.44
N CYS A 263 15.73 -4.11 -6.51
CA CYS A 263 15.51 -3.50 -7.82
C CYS A 263 15.58 -4.55 -8.92
N ALA A 264 14.69 -4.39 -9.91
CA ALA A 264 14.77 -5.11 -11.18
C ALA A 264 14.68 -4.11 -12.34
N VAL A 265 15.60 -4.19 -13.30
CA VAL A 265 15.72 -3.24 -14.41
C VAL A 265 15.83 -4.01 -15.72
N GLN A 266 15.10 -3.58 -16.74
CA GLN A 266 15.21 -4.10 -18.09
C GLN A 266 14.95 -2.99 -19.11
N TYR A 267 15.82 -2.87 -20.09
CA TYR A 267 15.62 -1.94 -21.20
C TYR A 267 14.87 -2.62 -22.36
N ASN A 268 14.13 -1.82 -23.09
CA ASN A 268 13.39 -2.24 -24.28
C ASN A 268 13.63 -1.26 -25.44
N SER A 269 13.27 -1.64 -26.66
CA SER A 269 13.46 -0.87 -27.90
C SER A 269 12.59 0.38 -28.01
N GLY A 270 11.70 0.63 -27.05
CA GLY A 270 10.88 1.84 -27.01
C GLY A 270 11.63 3.04 -26.41
N TYR A 271 10.96 4.20 -26.41
CA TYR A 271 11.51 5.46 -25.89
C TYR A 271 10.93 5.85 -24.51
N GLN A 272 9.88 5.19 -24.08
CA GLN A 272 9.16 5.56 -22.88
C GLN A 272 9.85 5.00 -21.61
N GLU A 273 10.09 5.89 -20.64
CA GLU A 273 10.45 5.50 -19.28
C GLU A 273 9.23 4.88 -18.57
N THR A 274 9.44 3.76 -17.90
CA THR A 274 8.46 3.12 -17.02
C THR A 274 9.14 2.79 -15.70
N VAL A 275 8.92 3.58 -14.66
CA VAL A 275 9.45 3.34 -13.32
C VAL A 275 8.29 3.13 -12.37
N LEU A 276 8.28 1.98 -11.70
CA LEU A 276 7.34 1.65 -10.64
C LEU A 276 8.12 1.63 -9.31
N SER A 277 7.71 2.46 -8.36
CA SER A 277 8.40 2.57 -7.09
C SER A 277 7.49 2.24 -5.91
N PHE A 278 8.02 1.48 -4.94
CA PHE A 278 7.28 0.93 -3.83
C PHE A 278 8.02 1.09 -2.51
N VAL A 279 7.27 1.33 -1.44
CA VAL A 279 7.78 1.38 -0.07
C VAL A 279 6.89 0.50 0.81
N ASN A 280 7.46 -0.54 1.42
CA ASN A 280 6.70 -1.51 2.23
C ASN A 280 5.47 -2.03 1.47
N THR A 281 5.65 -2.40 0.20
CA THR A 281 4.63 -2.82 -0.77
C THR A 281 3.67 -1.74 -1.27
N ILE A 282 3.66 -0.54 -0.71
CA ILE A 282 2.81 0.57 -1.13
C ILE A 282 3.37 1.22 -2.39
N ASN A 283 2.53 1.38 -3.41
CA ASN A 283 2.90 2.07 -4.66
C ASN A 283 3.01 3.58 -4.41
N THR A 284 4.21 4.12 -4.60
CA THR A 284 4.48 5.55 -4.49
C THR A 284 4.38 6.21 -5.86
N VAL A 285 3.13 6.46 -6.29
CA VAL A 285 2.84 6.96 -7.66
C VAL A 285 3.49 8.31 -7.99
N GLU A 286 3.87 9.09 -6.98
CA GLU A 286 4.60 10.36 -7.09
C GLU A 286 6.11 10.18 -6.79
N GLY A 287 6.56 8.92 -6.70
CA GLY A 287 7.96 8.59 -6.45
C GLY A 287 8.42 8.88 -5.03
N GLY A 288 9.57 9.53 -4.91
CA GLY A 288 10.16 9.92 -3.63
C GLY A 288 11.67 9.78 -3.61
N THR A 289 12.22 9.79 -2.40
CA THR A 289 13.67 9.78 -2.17
C THR A 289 14.36 8.51 -2.70
N HIS A 290 13.70 7.34 -2.58
CA HIS A 290 14.21 6.06 -3.08
C HIS A 290 14.31 6.03 -4.60
N GLU A 291 13.29 6.54 -5.31
CA GLU A 291 13.31 6.63 -6.77
C GLU A 291 14.36 7.64 -7.25
N SER A 292 14.44 8.80 -6.59
CA SER A 292 15.45 9.82 -6.90
C SER A 292 16.89 9.29 -6.69
N GLY A 293 17.12 8.52 -5.61
CA GLY A 293 18.41 7.87 -5.34
C GLY A 293 18.77 6.87 -6.44
N PHE A 294 17.83 6.01 -6.82
CA PHE A 294 18.04 5.04 -7.89
C PHE A 294 18.34 5.70 -9.24
N LYS A 295 17.54 6.71 -9.66
CA LYS A 295 17.76 7.43 -10.93
C LYS A 295 19.13 8.12 -11.00
N THR A 296 19.58 8.67 -9.88
CA THR A 296 20.92 9.26 -9.75
C THR A 296 22.01 8.20 -9.92
N ALA A 297 21.89 7.09 -9.20
CA ALA A 297 22.84 5.98 -9.27
C ALA A 297 22.92 5.37 -10.67
N LEU A 298 21.77 5.14 -11.32
CA LEU A 298 21.70 4.56 -12.66
C LEU A 298 22.45 5.44 -13.69
N THR A 299 22.17 6.74 -13.69
CA THR A 299 22.83 7.68 -14.60
C THR A 299 24.33 7.70 -14.40
N ARG A 300 24.77 7.70 -13.14
CA ARG A 300 26.19 7.72 -12.81
C ARG A 300 26.88 6.40 -13.17
N ALA A 301 26.29 5.25 -12.83
CA ALA A 301 26.86 3.94 -13.13
C ALA A 301 27.05 3.70 -14.63
N ILE A 302 26.07 4.11 -15.46
CA ILE A 302 26.17 3.99 -16.92
C ILE A 302 27.27 4.89 -17.47
N ASN A 303 27.34 6.15 -17.02
CA ASN A 303 28.39 7.08 -17.46
C ASN A 303 29.80 6.59 -17.04
N ASP A 304 29.95 6.13 -15.81
CA ASP A 304 31.25 5.60 -15.32
C ASP A 304 31.68 4.39 -16.12
N TYR A 305 30.77 3.47 -16.43
CA TYR A 305 31.05 2.31 -17.27
C TYR A 305 31.43 2.74 -18.70
N ALA A 306 30.67 3.64 -19.31
CA ALA A 306 30.91 4.15 -20.65
C ALA A 306 32.27 4.86 -20.75
N ASN A 307 32.62 5.69 -19.77
CA ASN A 307 33.91 6.40 -19.71
C ASN A 307 35.08 5.42 -19.52
N LYS A 308 34.96 4.48 -18.58
CA LYS A 308 35.97 3.45 -18.30
C LYS A 308 36.29 2.62 -19.55
N ASN A 309 35.26 2.27 -20.33
CA ASN A 309 35.40 1.46 -21.52
C ASN A 309 35.53 2.27 -22.82
N LYS A 310 35.63 3.60 -22.73
CA LYS A 310 35.78 4.52 -23.89
C LYS A 310 34.66 4.40 -24.92
N LEU A 311 33.42 4.17 -24.45
CA LEU A 311 32.26 4.05 -25.30
C LEU A 311 31.67 5.41 -25.65
N ASN A 312 31.87 6.44 -24.81
CA ASN A 312 31.48 7.82 -25.08
C ASN A 312 32.48 8.50 -26.01
N LYS A 313 31.98 9.20 -27.01
CA LYS A 313 32.83 9.94 -27.98
C LYS A 313 33.10 11.38 -27.53
N SER A 314 32.28 12.01 -26.72
CA SER A 314 32.46 13.39 -26.27
C SER A 314 31.91 13.66 -24.87
N ASP A 315 30.60 13.62 -24.67
CA ASP A 315 29.94 14.09 -23.43
C ASP A 315 29.30 12.92 -22.66
N ASN A 316 29.09 13.13 -21.37
CA ASN A 316 28.31 12.23 -20.56
C ASN A 316 26.84 12.23 -20.96
N LEU A 317 26.21 11.07 -20.86
CA LEU A 317 24.78 10.93 -21.05
C LEU A 317 24.01 11.67 -19.97
N THR A 318 22.92 12.33 -20.36
CA THR A 318 22.00 12.94 -19.40
C THR A 318 21.12 11.90 -18.72
N GLY A 319 20.44 12.30 -17.64
CA GLY A 319 19.48 11.38 -17.01
C GLY A 319 18.35 10.95 -17.95
N ASP A 320 17.91 11.83 -18.84
CA ASP A 320 16.85 11.53 -19.80
C ASP A 320 17.33 10.50 -20.85
N ASP A 321 18.55 10.67 -21.38
CA ASP A 321 19.14 9.70 -22.31
C ASP A 321 19.23 8.29 -21.70
N VAL A 322 19.65 8.23 -20.43
CA VAL A 322 19.81 6.95 -19.69
C VAL A 322 18.46 6.28 -19.41
N ARG A 323 17.39 7.04 -19.30
CA ARG A 323 16.07 6.50 -19.00
C ARG A 323 15.20 6.17 -20.21
N GLU A 324 15.68 6.48 -21.41
CA GLU A 324 15.00 6.12 -22.66
C GLU A 324 14.88 4.59 -22.78
N GLY A 325 13.66 4.07 -22.96
CA GLY A 325 13.39 2.63 -23.01
C GLY A 325 13.54 1.89 -21.67
N LEU A 326 13.76 2.60 -20.57
CA LEU A 326 13.91 2.01 -19.25
C LEU A 326 12.59 1.44 -18.72
N THR A 327 12.62 0.21 -18.23
CA THR A 327 11.63 -0.32 -17.30
C THR A 327 12.34 -0.71 -16.00
N ALA A 328 11.97 -0.05 -14.91
CA ALA A 328 12.56 -0.29 -13.58
C ALA A 328 11.47 -0.47 -12.52
N ILE A 329 11.71 -1.42 -11.63
CA ILE A 329 10.89 -1.65 -10.45
C ILE A 329 11.80 -1.51 -9.24
N ILE A 330 11.43 -0.58 -8.34
CA ILE A 330 12.20 -0.24 -7.16
C ILE A 330 11.32 -0.51 -5.95
N SER A 331 11.73 -1.42 -5.08
CA SER A 331 11.04 -1.75 -3.84
C SER A 331 11.99 -1.53 -2.67
N VAL A 332 11.56 -0.71 -1.71
CA VAL A 332 12.31 -0.53 -0.47
C VAL A 332 11.48 -0.95 0.73
N LYS A 333 12.10 -1.66 1.67
CA LYS A 333 11.51 -1.95 2.98
C LYS A 333 12.16 -1.01 3.99
N VAL A 334 11.36 -0.13 4.58
CA VAL A 334 11.81 0.91 5.51
C VAL A 334 11.07 0.74 6.83
N PRO A 335 11.74 0.62 7.98
CA PRO A 335 11.07 0.43 9.28
C PRO A 335 10.17 1.60 9.68
N GLU A 336 10.60 2.84 9.40
CA GLU A 336 9.87 4.07 9.75
C GLU A 336 9.73 4.98 8.52
N PRO A 337 8.88 4.61 7.52
CA PRO A 337 8.73 5.44 6.34
C PRO A 337 7.92 6.70 6.64
N GLN A 338 8.38 7.82 6.08
CA GLN A 338 7.73 9.12 6.14
C GLN A 338 7.15 9.44 4.77
N PHE A 339 5.82 9.45 4.68
CA PHE A 339 5.13 9.76 3.44
C PHE A 339 4.62 11.20 3.44
N GLU A 340 4.56 11.80 2.26
CA GLU A 340 3.86 13.05 2.05
C GLU A 340 2.35 12.77 2.01
N GLY A 341 1.68 12.82 3.18
CA GLY A 341 0.23 12.63 3.31
C GLY A 341 -0.24 11.19 3.54
N GLN A 342 -1.54 11.06 3.88
CA GLN A 342 -2.17 9.79 4.28
C GLN A 342 -2.29 8.79 3.12
N THR A 343 -2.40 9.26 1.88
CA THR A 343 -2.49 8.41 0.69
C THR A 343 -1.16 7.77 0.29
N LYS A 344 -0.07 8.11 1.00
CA LYS A 344 1.26 7.49 0.89
C LYS A 344 1.85 7.51 -0.53
N THR A 345 1.54 8.55 -1.31
CA THR A 345 1.92 8.63 -2.73
C THR A 345 3.39 8.91 -2.98
N LYS A 346 4.11 9.47 -1.97
CA LYS A 346 5.51 9.88 -2.10
C LYS A 346 6.29 9.67 -0.81
N LEU A 347 7.50 9.08 -0.92
CA LEU A 347 8.40 8.90 0.22
C LEU A 347 9.25 10.15 0.46
N GLY A 348 9.28 10.61 1.72
CA GLY A 348 10.00 11.82 2.14
C GLY A 348 11.33 11.59 2.87
N ASN A 349 11.62 10.37 3.34
CA ASN A 349 12.84 10.06 4.12
C ASN A 349 14.12 10.47 3.39
N SER A 350 14.81 11.51 3.85
CA SER A 350 16.01 12.04 3.20
C SER A 350 17.18 11.07 3.19
N GLU A 351 17.34 10.28 4.27
CA GLU A 351 18.40 9.28 4.43
C GLU A 351 18.29 8.13 3.42
N VAL A 352 17.06 7.79 3.00
CA VAL A 352 16.82 6.72 2.02
C VAL A 352 17.41 7.07 0.66
N LYS A 353 17.44 8.35 0.26
CA LYS A 353 18.02 8.76 -1.03
C LYS A 353 19.49 8.36 -1.15
N GLY A 354 20.29 8.74 -0.16
CA GLY A 354 21.73 8.46 -0.18
C GLY A 354 22.04 6.96 -0.07
N LEU A 355 21.24 6.25 0.74
CA LEU A 355 21.39 4.81 0.91
C LEU A 355 21.05 4.05 -0.40
N VAL A 356 19.92 4.36 -1.03
CA VAL A 356 19.54 3.75 -2.33
C VAL A 356 20.56 4.09 -3.41
N ASP A 357 21.01 5.34 -3.48
CA ASP A 357 22.06 5.77 -4.43
C ASP A 357 23.33 4.95 -4.26
N GLY A 358 23.83 4.80 -3.03
CA GLY A 358 25.05 4.03 -2.76
C GLY A 358 24.92 2.53 -3.10
N LEU A 359 23.84 1.90 -2.65
CA LEU A 359 23.59 0.47 -2.89
C LEU A 359 23.34 0.17 -4.38
N ALA A 360 22.55 1.00 -5.05
CA ALA A 360 22.26 0.85 -6.47
C ALA A 360 23.52 1.09 -7.32
N MET A 361 24.30 2.13 -7.03
CA MET A 361 25.56 2.40 -7.72
C MET A 361 26.50 1.21 -7.68
N LYS A 362 26.74 0.66 -6.48
CA LYS A 362 27.61 -0.51 -6.29
C LYS A 362 27.09 -1.71 -7.09
N SER A 363 25.81 -2.04 -6.95
CA SER A 363 25.22 -3.23 -7.57
C SER A 363 25.18 -3.13 -9.10
N LEU A 364 24.88 -1.93 -9.64
CA LEU A 364 24.90 -1.70 -11.09
C LEU A 364 26.31 -1.80 -11.66
N THR A 365 27.30 -1.23 -10.97
CA THR A 365 28.70 -1.32 -11.40
C THR A 365 29.17 -2.78 -11.43
N GLU A 366 28.91 -3.54 -10.36
CA GLU A 366 29.21 -4.97 -10.30
C GLU A 366 28.53 -5.72 -11.46
N PHE A 367 27.24 -5.48 -11.70
CA PHE A 367 26.51 -6.13 -12.77
C PHE A 367 27.08 -5.81 -14.16
N PHE A 368 27.44 -4.55 -14.45
CA PHE A 368 27.99 -4.16 -15.75
C PHE A 368 29.37 -4.79 -16.00
N GLU A 369 30.20 -4.90 -14.96
CA GLU A 369 31.49 -5.56 -15.08
C GLU A 369 31.37 -7.07 -15.32
N GLU A 370 30.39 -7.72 -14.68
CA GLU A 370 30.14 -9.15 -14.86
C GLU A 370 29.40 -9.47 -16.17
N ASN A 371 28.66 -8.51 -16.74
CA ASN A 371 27.83 -8.69 -17.94
C ASN A 371 28.13 -7.64 -19.03
N PRO A 372 29.39 -7.58 -19.55
CA PRO A 372 29.79 -6.51 -20.47
C PRO A 372 29.00 -6.51 -21.79
N ALA A 373 28.43 -7.65 -22.22
CA ALA A 373 27.60 -7.72 -23.41
C ALA A 373 26.22 -7.05 -23.20
N VAL A 374 25.72 -6.97 -21.96
CA VAL A 374 24.49 -6.23 -21.60
C VAL A 374 24.79 -4.76 -21.45
N ALA A 375 25.87 -4.43 -20.76
CA ALA A 375 26.32 -3.05 -20.50
C ALA A 375 26.69 -2.32 -21.79
#